data_2655b5ac55a445ef16cb522b7b0bd331
#
_entry.id   2655b5ac55a445ef16cb522b7b0bd331
#
_cell.length_a   1.000
_cell.length_b   1.000
_cell.length_c   1.000
_cell.angle_alpha   90.00
_cell.angle_beta   90.00
_cell.angle_gamma   90.00
#
_symmetry.space_group_name_H-M   'P 1'
#
loop_
_entity.id
_entity.type
_entity.pdbx_description
1 polymer ?
#
loop_
_entity_poly.entity_id
_entity_poly.type
_entity_poly.pdbx_seq_one_letter_code
_entity_poly.pdbx_strand_id
1 'polypeptide(L)'
;MATLKAVVRTARADGFYPVYIRVTHHRASSFIKTDKMVTKKELTKNNEIKDPFVLQYCSKRILEYNERLNQKDIEHWTAKEIAEFLTSGNDDICFSDYARTHIARMIDNGQERNAKNYQLALQHLERFCGTTNVMFSHFTSQLVNRWIKSLESTHRAKEMYPICMRQVFKAAQLEYNDYDTGLIRIKTNPWVKVEIPAADKAEKLAITPEACRAFFSFPLPDSKMKFPLTEFGRDIAMMVLCLAGINTVDLYNLRKKDYENGIIRYQRAKTRKSRSDGAYMEMRVPAIVQPLFDKYLDTTDSERLFNFYQRMGTSDSFNANANSGIKQLCKAMELPKEDWYSVYTFRHTWGTVAQNDVKASISDVAFAMNHSSGHKVTRGYIKIDYSPAWELNDKVIDFIFFSGKTSTREQKQEDTHFRLSYRFMVNAAAYHNGQNVAELTDVGFNNVDEVIARLVTMLPEDIPNRSMVMFKIVNIDKNQTVVYQRQKGKGF
;
A
#
# COMPACT_ATOMS: atom_id res chain seq x y z
N MET A 1 -0.84 42.03 -36.17
CA MET A 1 0.47 41.39 -35.92
C MET A 1 1.28 42.29 -34.99
N ALA A 2 1.90 41.76 -33.94
CA ALA A 2 2.77 42.55 -33.07
C ALA A 2 4.13 42.79 -33.74
N THR A 3 4.72 43.97 -33.53
CA THR A 3 6.07 44.30 -34.03
C THR A 3 7.02 44.54 -32.87
N LEU A 4 8.24 44.02 -33.00
CA LEU A 4 9.30 44.13 -31.99
C LEU A 4 10.47 44.94 -32.56
N LYS A 5 10.93 45.97 -31.83
CA LYS A 5 12.08 46.80 -32.26
C LYS A 5 12.95 47.15 -31.05
N ALA A 6 14.28 47.02 -31.19
CA ALA A 6 15.21 47.53 -30.20
C ALA A 6 15.22 49.06 -30.20
N VAL A 7 15.10 49.66 -29.05
CA VAL A 7 15.01 51.15 -28.88
C VAL A 7 15.75 51.56 -27.59
N VAL A 8 16.16 52.83 -27.56
CA VAL A 8 16.64 53.47 -26.32
C VAL A 8 15.59 54.46 -25.82
N ARG A 9 15.60 54.76 -24.55
CA ARG A 9 14.78 55.79 -23.92
C ARG A 9 15.66 56.89 -23.33
N THR A 10 15.13 57.68 -22.44
CA THR A 10 15.82 58.78 -21.79
C THR A 10 17.12 58.34 -21.14
N ALA A 11 18.20 59.12 -21.32
CA ALA A 11 19.46 58.89 -20.65
C ALA A 11 19.31 58.90 -19.13
N ARG A 12 20.07 58.04 -18.48
CA ARG A 12 20.23 58.09 -17.01
C ARG A 12 21.15 59.27 -16.62
N ALA A 13 21.15 59.60 -15.34
CA ALA A 13 22.03 60.65 -14.80
C ALA A 13 23.53 60.39 -15.03
N ASP A 14 23.91 59.13 -15.22
CA ASP A 14 25.28 58.68 -15.53
C ASP A 14 25.61 58.72 -17.02
N GLY A 15 24.72 59.26 -17.87
CA GLY A 15 24.94 59.45 -19.33
C GLY A 15 24.72 58.18 -20.17
N PHE A 16 24.31 57.05 -19.56
CA PHE A 16 23.99 55.82 -20.29
C PHE A 16 22.53 55.78 -20.71
N TYR A 17 22.25 55.19 -21.86
CA TYR A 17 20.91 54.97 -22.40
C TYR A 17 20.51 53.51 -22.22
N PRO A 18 19.55 53.19 -21.36
CA PRO A 18 19.04 51.83 -21.24
C PRO A 18 18.38 51.37 -22.54
N VAL A 19 18.68 50.14 -22.93
CA VAL A 19 18.14 49.52 -24.14
C VAL A 19 16.86 48.73 -23.77
N TYR A 20 15.85 48.89 -24.62
CA TYR A 20 14.55 48.20 -24.48
C TYR A 20 14.18 47.51 -25.80
N ILE A 21 13.40 46.48 -25.74
CA ILE A 21 12.66 45.95 -26.88
C ILE A 21 11.25 46.51 -26.78
N ARG A 22 10.86 47.36 -27.74
CA ARG A 22 9.53 47.90 -27.86
C ARG A 22 8.62 46.88 -28.54
N VAL A 23 7.52 46.54 -27.87
CA VAL A 23 6.41 45.74 -28.40
C VAL A 23 5.35 46.73 -28.86
N THR A 24 4.95 46.68 -30.14
CA THR A 24 3.84 47.49 -30.65
C THR A 24 2.75 46.59 -31.20
N HIS A 25 1.53 46.74 -30.70
CA HIS A 25 0.34 45.99 -31.10
C HIS A 25 -0.91 46.87 -30.95
N HIS A 26 -1.81 46.80 -31.94
CA HIS A 26 -3.04 47.64 -31.98
C HIS A 26 -2.79 49.13 -31.69
N ARG A 27 -1.74 49.71 -32.29
CA ARG A 27 -1.32 51.12 -32.11
C ARG A 27 -0.87 51.49 -30.68
N ALA A 28 -0.86 50.54 -29.76
CA ALA A 28 -0.29 50.70 -28.42
C ALA A 28 1.14 50.18 -28.36
N SER A 29 1.97 50.69 -27.46
CA SER A 29 3.35 50.20 -27.25
C SER A 29 3.62 49.93 -25.80
N SER A 30 4.34 48.81 -25.57
CA SER A 30 4.93 48.46 -24.29
C SER A 30 6.45 48.21 -24.43
N PHE A 31 7.20 48.22 -23.35
CA PHE A 31 8.66 48.17 -23.39
C PHE A 31 9.20 47.07 -22.46
N ILE A 32 9.99 46.20 -23.03
CA ILE A 32 10.70 45.17 -22.30
C ILE A 32 12.12 45.70 -22.04
N LYS A 33 12.49 45.83 -20.76
CA LYS A 33 13.83 46.28 -20.37
C LYS A 33 14.83 45.16 -20.61
N THR A 34 15.98 45.51 -21.20
CA THR A 34 17.13 44.59 -21.32
C THR A 34 18.20 44.93 -20.26
N ASP A 35 19.19 44.05 -20.14
CA ASP A 35 20.41 44.26 -19.31
C ASP A 35 21.46 45.12 -20.00
N LYS A 36 21.19 45.58 -21.24
CA LYS A 36 22.14 46.34 -22.05
C LYS A 36 21.91 47.84 -21.90
N MET A 37 23.00 48.59 -22.01
CA MET A 37 23.04 50.05 -22.02
C MET A 37 24.02 50.46 -23.11
N VAL A 38 23.78 51.63 -23.70
CA VAL A 38 24.64 52.26 -24.70
C VAL A 38 24.94 53.73 -24.34
N THR A 39 26.09 54.22 -24.79
CA THR A 39 26.47 55.63 -24.66
C THR A 39 25.96 56.46 -25.84
N LYS A 40 26.01 57.79 -25.74
CA LYS A 40 25.61 58.66 -26.83
C LYS A 40 26.45 58.45 -28.13
N LYS A 41 27.69 57.99 -27.98
CA LYS A 41 28.59 57.69 -29.13
C LYS A 41 28.16 56.43 -29.89
N GLU A 42 27.42 55.53 -29.26
CA GLU A 42 26.90 54.28 -29.84
C GLU A 42 25.50 54.42 -30.42
N LEU A 43 25.02 55.66 -30.52
CA LEU A 43 23.73 55.98 -31.14
C LEU A 43 23.94 56.74 -32.45
N THR A 44 23.01 56.57 -33.38
CA THR A 44 22.90 57.42 -34.58
C THR A 44 22.33 58.79 -34.25
N LYS A 45 22.31 59.74 -35.21
CA LYS A 45 21.62 61.03 -35.07
C LYS A 45 20.14 60.88 -34.77
N ASN A 46 19.53 59.77 -35.16
CA ASN A 46 18.12 59.44 -34.93
C ASN A 46 17.87 58.62 -33.65
N ASN A 47 18.85 58.54 -32.73
CA ASN A 47 18.82 57.72 -31.53
C ASN A 47 18.61 56.21 -31.78
N GLU A 48 19.03 55.71 -32.92
CA GLU A 48 19.05 54.27 -33.18
C GLU A 48 20.40 53.69 -32.73
N ILE A 49 20.37 52.47 -32.21
CA ILE A 49 21.53 51.72 -31.70
C ILE A 49 22.43 51.36 -32.89
N LYS A 50 23.72 51.69 -32.84
CA LYS A 50 24.72 51.27 -33.83
C LYS A 50 25.78 50.34 -33.32
N ASP A 51 25.82 50.07 -31.98
CA ASP A 51 26.73 49.13 -31.41
C ASP A 51 26.43 47.72 -31.90
N PRO A 52 27.41 47.03 -32.56
CA PRO A 52 27.16 45.72 -33.17
C PRO A 52 26.80 44.64 -32.16
N PHE A 53 27.42 44.64 -30.95
CA PHE A 53 27.16 43.64 -29.93
C PHE A 53 25.75 43.75 -29.32
N VAL A 54 25.34 45.00 -29.06
CA VAL A 54 24.00 45.28 -28.56
C VAL A 54 22.95 45.00 -29.63
N LEU A 55 23.21 45.33 -30.91
CA LEU A 55 22.33 44.96 -32.01
C LEU A 55 22.19 43.43 -32.16
N GLN A 56 23.29 42.71 -32.13
CA GLN A 56 23.27 41.26 -32.22
C GLN A 56 22.49 40.63 -31.05
N TYR A 57 22.72 41.08 -29.83
CA TYR A 57 21.94 40.66 -28.64
C TYR A 57 20.45 40.94 -28.81
N CYS A 58 20.09 42.15 -29.20
CA CYS A 58 18.68 42.48 -29.39
C CYS A 58 18.03 41.69 -30.53
N SER A 59 18.75 41.48 -31.64
CA SER A 59 18.24 40.70 -32.77
C SER A 59 17.98 39.25 -32.39
N LYS A 60 18.87 38.64 -31.62
CA LYS A 60 18.70 37.28 -31.11
C LYS A 60 17.46 37.20 -30.19
N ARG A 61 17.32 38.16 -29.30
CA ARG A 61 16.13 38.24 -28.39
C ARG A 61 14.83 38.46 -29.15
N ILE A 62 14.83 39.32 -30.14
CA ILE A 62 13.66 39.57 -30.99
C ILE A 62 13.28 38.33 -31.78
N LEU A 63 14.23 37.58 -32.28
CA LEU A 63 14.00 36.29 -32.95
C LEU A 63 13.31 35.30 -32.00
N GLU A 64 13.85 35.08 -30.81
CA GLU A 64 13.28 34.25 -29.76
C GLU A 64 11.85 34.66 -29.40
N TYR A 65 11.60 35.94 -29.27
CA TYR A 65 10.27 36.51 -28.98
C TYR A 65 9.28 36.31 -30.12
N ASN A 66 9.69 36.48 -31.37
CA ASN A 66 8.85 36.23 -32.53
C ASN A 66 8.47 34.75 -32.65
N GLU A 67 9.40 33.82 -32.42
CA GLU A 67 9.12 32.38 -32.37
C GLU A 67 8.06 32.03 -31.32
N ARG A 68 8.15 32.62 -30.13
CA ARG A 68 7.13 32.44 -29.07
C ARG A 68 5.77 33.01 -29.45
N LEU A 69 5.72 34.22 -30.08
CA LEU A 69 4.48 34.83 -30.50
C LEU A 69 3.80 34.07 -31.66
N ASN A 70 4.56 33.48 -32.55
CA ASN A 70 4.05 32.66 -33.65
C ASN A 70 3.28 31.40 -33.18
N GLN A 71 3.52 30.96 -31.95
CA GLN A 71 2.84 29.79 -31.33
C GLN A 71 1.53 30.17 -30.61
N LYS A 72 1.14 31.47 -30.60
CA LYS A 72 -0.02 32.00 -29.87
C LYS A 72 -0.92 32.81 -30.76
N ASP A 73 -2.20 32.68 -30.54
CA ASP A 73 -3.17 33.66 -31.04
C ASP A 73 -3.14 34.88 -30.13
N ILE A 74 -2.64 35.99 -30.68
CA ILE A 74 -2.44 37.24 -29.95
C ILE A 74 -3.42 38.36 -30.46
N GLU A 75 -4.43 38.03 -31.29
CA GLU A 75 -5.30 38.99 -31.92
C GLU A 75 -5.99 39.91 -30.90
N HIS A 76 -6.42 39.38 -29.80
CA HIS A 76 -7.14 40.13 -28.76
C HIS A 76 -6.25 40.61 -27.59
N TRP A 77 -4.94 40.45 -27.69
CA TRP A 77 -4.02 40.84 -26.61
C TRP A 77 -3.66 42.33 -26.72
N THR A 78 -3.41 42.97 -25.59
CA THR A 78 -2.79 44.31 -25.55
C THR A 78 -1.28 44.22 -25.68
N ALA A 79 -0.63 45.31 -26.09
CA ALA A 79 0.84 45.39 -26.17
C ALA A 79 1.49 45.14 -24.79
N LYS A 80 0.78 45.44 -23.69
CA LYS A 80 1.24 45.18 -22.32
C LYS A 80 1.21 43.66 -22.00
N GLU A 81 0.11 42.97 -22.29
CA GLU A 81 -0.02 41.52 -22.11
C GLU A 81 1.01 40.76 -22.96
N ILE A 82 1.27 41.19 -24.18
CA ILE A 82 2.35 40.63 -25.01
C ILE A 82 3.72 40.84 -24.35
N ALA A 83 4.02 42.04 -23.85
CA ALA A 83 5.28 42.31 -23.17
C ALA A 83 5.43 41.45 -21.87
N GLU A 84 4.36 41.32 -21.09
CA GLU A 84 4.30 40.46 -19.91
C GLU A 84 4.51 38.98 -20.27
N PHE A 85 3.84 38.49 -21.32
CA PHE A 85 4.05 37.13 -21.84
C PHE A 85 5.50 36.88 -22.30
N LEU A 86 6.12 37.86 -23.02
CA LEU A 86 7.49 37.74 -23.49
C LEU A 86 8.52 37.86 -22.36
N THR A 87 8.21 38.56 -21.29
CA THR A 87 9.05 38.75 -20.12
C THR A 87 8.80 37.74 -19.02
N SER A 88 7.57 37.21 -18.94
CA SER A 88 7.31 36.01 -18.14
C SER A 88 8.26 34.93 -18.68
N GLY A 89 9.19 34.50 -17.85
CA GLY A 89 10.32 33.66 -18.26
C GLY A 89 9.86 32.52 -19.15
N ASN A 90 10.66 32.26 -20.16
CA ASN A 90 10.47 31.22 -21.15
C ASN A 90 9.79 29.98 -20.55
N ASP A 91 8.68 29.57 -21.20
CA ASP A 91 8.02 28.32 -20.94
C ASP A 91 7.73 28.09 -19.46
N ASP A 92 6.85 28.90 -18.88
CA ASP A 92 6.31 28.53 -17.59
C ASP A 92 5.51 27.23 -17.80
N ILE A 93 6.18 26.14 -17.51
CA ILE A 93 5.63 24.80 -17.73
C ILE A 93 4.49 24.62 -16.75
N CYS A 94 3.35 24.13 -17.23
CA CYS A 94 2.24 23.80 -16.37
C CYS A 94 2.57 22.53 -15.56
N PHE A 95 2.75 22.69 -14.25
CA PHE A 95 2.99 21.57 -13.33
C PHE A 95 1.80 20.61 -13.31
N SER A 96 0.57 21.15 -13.30
CA SER A 96 -0.65 20.33 -13.27
C SER A 96 -0.75 19.41 -14.48
N ASP A 97 -0.42 19.89 -15.70
CA ASP A 97 -0.47 19.08 -16.92
C ASP A 97 0.63 18.02 -16.93
N TYR A 98 1.83 18.40 -16.49
CA TYR A 98 2.90 17.42 -16.32
C TYR A 98 2.52 16.33 -15.29
N ALA A 99 1.94 16.73 -14.17
CA ALA A 99 1.49 15.80 -13.14
C ALA A 99 0.44 14.82 -13.68
N ARG A 100 -0.53 15.28 -14.46
CA ARG A 100 -1.53 14.42 -15.12
C ARG A 100 -0.88 13.44 -16.07
N THR A 101 0.06 13.89 -16.88
CA THR A 101 0.83 13.03 -17.80
C THR A 101 1.65 11.98 -17.04
N HIS A 102 2.32 12.40 -15.95
CA HIS A 102 3.07 11.49 -15.09
C HIS A 102 2.17 10.43 -14.45
N ILE A 103 1.00 10.82 -13.96
CA ILE A 103 -0.01 9.91 -13.39
C ILE A 103 -0.51 8.92 -14.46
N ALA A 104 -0.79 9.38 -15.68
CA ALA A 104 -1.20 8.51 -16.78
C ALA A 104 -0.11 7.44 -17.08
N ARG A 105 1.15 7.85 -17.18
CA ARG A 105 2.29 6.93 -17.36
C ARG A 105 2.39 5.91 -16.22
N MET A 106 2.06 6.29 -14.97
CA MET A 106 2.02 5.35 -13.84
C MET A 106 0.92 4.30 -14.02
N ILE A 107 -0.25 4.70 -14.51
CA ILE A 107 -1.38 3.79 -14.79
C ILE A 107 -0.98 2.80 -15.90
N ASP A 108 -0.44 3.30 -17.01
CA ASP A 108 0.03 2.49 -18.14
C ASP A 108 1.09 1.45 -17.71
N ASN A 109 1.91 1.79 -16.71
CA ASN A 109 2.88 0.91 -16.08
C ASN A 109 2.29 -0.03 -15.01
N GLY A 110 0.95 -0.12 -14.89
CA GLY A 110 0.25 -0.99 -13.94
C GLY A 110 0.41 -0.57 -12.47
N GLN A 111 0.64 0.72 -12.21
CA GLN A 111 0.78 1.29 -10.86
C GLN A 111 -0.49 2.02 -10.39
N GLU A 112 -1.66 1.56 -10.78
CA GLU A 112 -2.96 2.23 -10.57
C GLU A 112 -3.20 2.67 -9.12
N ARG A 113 -2.91 1.77 -8.15
CA ARG A 113 -3.11 2.07 -6.72
C ARG A 113 -2.22 3.22 -6.25
N ASN A 114 -0.99 3.28 -6.74
CA ASN A 114 -0.06 4.38 -6.41
C ASN A 114 -0.45 5.66 -7.16
N ALA A 115 -0.79 5.56 -8.43
CA ALA A 115 -1.28 6.67 -9.26
C ALA A 115 -2.48 7.40 -8.62
N LYS A 116 -3.40 6.65 -7.97
CA LYS A 116 -4.52 7.23 -7.23
C LYS A 116 -4.07 8.17 -6.09
N ASN A 117 -2.98 7.87 -5.39
CA ASN A 117 -2.44 8.75 -4.35
C ASN A 117 -1.92 10.06 -4.96
N TYR A 118 -1.24 9.99 -6.12
CA TYR A 118 -0.76 11.16 -6.83
C TYR A 118 -1.91 12.01 -7.36
N GLN A 119 -2.96 11.37 -7.87
CA GLN A 119 -4.17 12.06 -8.33
C GLN A 119 -4.85 12.82 -7.20
N LEU A 120 -5.03 12.20 -6.03
CA LEU A 120 -5.63 12.86 -4.86
C LEU A 120 -4.76 14.02 -4.35
N ALA A 121 -3.43 13.84 -4.36
CA ALA A 121 -2.48 14.89 -3.97
C ALA A 121 -2.55 16.10 -4.93
N LEU A 122 -2.60 15.85 -6.25
CA LEU A 122 -2.75 16.90 -7.25
C LEU A 122 -4.08 17.65 -7.08
N GLN A 123 -5.18 16.93 -6.97
CA GLN A 123 -6.51 17.54 -6.78
C GLN A 123 -6.57 18.41 -5.52
N HIS A 124 -5.91 17.98 -4.43
CA HIS A 124 -5.85 18.77 -3.21
C HIS A 124 -5.00 20.04 -3.40
N LEU A 125 -3.86 19.92 -4.07
CA LEU A 125 -3.01 21.08 -4.38
C LEU A 125 -3.72 22.10 -5.26
N GLU A 126 -4.37 21.64 -6.34
CA GLU A 126 -5.15 22.50 -7.26
C GLU A 126 -6.28 23.22 -6.53
N ARG A 127 -7.01 22.52 -5.67
CA ARG A 127 -8.05 23.10 -4.83
C ARG A 127 -7.47 24.16 -3.87
N PHE A 128 -6.32 23.88 -3.27
CA PHE A 128 -5.64 24.84 -2.40
C PHE A 128 -5.17 26.08 -3.16
N CYS A 129 -4.67 25.92 -4.37
CA CYS A 129 -4.25 27.04 -5.24
C CYS A 129 -5.42 27.77 -5.90
N GLY A 130 -6.64 27.22 -5.87
CA GLY A 130 -7.82 27.79 -6.55
C GLY A 130 -7.76 27.71 -8.08
N THR A 131 -6.90 26.87 -8.64
CA THR A 131 -6.71 26.70 -10.08
C THR A 131 -6.30 25.27 -10.44
N THR A 132 -6.76 24.79 -11.59
CA THR A 132 -6.35 23.50 -12.16
C THR A 132 -5.09 23.60 -13.02
N ASN A 133 -4.52 24.79 -13.18
CA ASN A 133 -3.33 25.09 -13.97
C ASN A 133 -2.25 25.72 -13.08
N VAL A 134 -1.71 24.92 -12.15
CA VAL A 134 -0.59 25.34 -11.29
C VAL A 134 0.68 25.33 -12.13
N MET A 135 1.36 26.47 -12.22
CA MET A 135 2.60 26.61 -13.00
C MET A 135 3.82 26.33 -12.12
N PHE A 136 4.96 25.89 -12.73
CA PHE A 136 6.20 25.68 -11.96
C PHE A 136 6.71 26.99 -11.30
N SER A 137 6.48 28.14 -11.91
CA SER A 137 6.81 29.46 -11.31
C SER A 137 6.05 29.75 -10.03
N HIS A 138 4.85 29.18 -9.86
CA HIS A 138 4.05 29.33 -8.64
C HIS A 138 4.61 28.54 -7.45
N PHE A 139 5.41 27.49 -7.71
CA PHE A 139 6.00 26.69 -6.65
C PHE A 139 7.10 27.45 -5.93
N THR A 140 6.74 28.12 -4.86
CA THR A 140 7.66 28.70 -3.89
C THR A 140 7.67 27.87 -2.60
N SER A 141 8.77 27.91 -1.83
CA SER A 141 8.82 27.26 -0.50
C SER A 141 7.70 27.78 0.40
N GLN A 142 7.32 29.06 0.27
CA GLN A 142 6.23 29.65 1.03
C GLN A 142 4.87 29.04 0.66
N LEU A 143 4.58 28.86 -0.64
CA LEU A 143 3.36 28.22 -1.10
C LEU A 143 3.27 26.79 -0.57
N VAL A 144 4.35 26.01 -0.76
CA VAL A 144 4.39 24.60 -0.35
C VAL A 144 4.21 24.44 1.15
N ASN A 145 4.88 25.28 1.97
CA ASN A 145 4.71 25.26 3.41
C ASN A 145 3.28 25.60 3.86
N ARG A 146 2.63 26.60 3.22
CA ARG A 146 1.22 26.93 3.51
C ARG A 146 0.30 25.77 3.11
N TRP A 147 0.57 25.12 1.98
CA TRP A 147 -0.19 23.95 1.56
C TRP A 147 -0.03 22.77 2.52
N ILE A 148 1.19 22.48 2.97
CA ILE A 148 1.45 21.43 3.97
C ILE A 148 0.73 21.75 5.28
N LYS A 149 0.76 23.00 5.73
CA LYS A 149 0.02 23.43 6.92
C LYS A 149 -1.48 23.19 6.79
N SER A 150 -2.07 23.36 5.61
CA SER A 150 -3.49 23.04 5.38
C SER A 150 -3.84 21.55 5.51
N LEU A 151 -2.83 20.68 5.50
CA LEU A 151 -2.96 19.22 5.66
C LEU A 151 -2.74 18.74 7.10
N GLU A 152 -2.41 19.64 8.03
CA GLU A 152 -1.92 19.31 9.39
C GLU A 152 -2.93 18.47 10.19
N SER A 153 -4.23 18.70 10.00
CA SER A 153 -5.31 17.92 10.65
C SER A 153 -5.50 16.51 10.06
N THR A 154 -4.79 16.16 9.00
CA THR A 154 -4.92 14.84 8.36
C THR A 154 -3.88 13.87 8.89
N HIS A 155 -4.28 12.60 9.13
CA HIS A 155 -3.36 11.59 9.67
C HIS A 155 -2.25 11.19 8.70
N ARG A 156 -2.57 10.96 7.44
CA ARG A 156 -1.64 10.43 6.44
C ARG A 156 -1.37 11.39 5.28
N ALA A 157 -2.34 12.19 4.90
CA ALA A 157 -2.21 13.06 3.72
C ALA A 157 -1.13 14.13 3.90
N LYS A 158 -0.89 14.60 5.14
CA LYS A 158 0.15 15.58 5.48
C LYS A 158 1.57 15.15 5.09
N GLU A 159 1.84 13.86 5.08
CA GLU A 159 3.10 13.28 4.61
C GLU A 159 3.01 12.88 3.14
N MET A 160 1.99 12.09 2.79
CA MET A 160 1.89 11.42 1.50
C MET A 160 1.71 12.41 0.34
N TYR A 161 0.85 13.42 0.47
CA TYR A 161 0.58 14.35 -0.63
C TYR A 161 1.80 15.18 -1.00
N PRO A 162 2.51 15.81 -0.04
CA PRO A 162 3.75 16.52 -0.36
C PRO A 162 4.82 15.63 -0.97
N ILE A 163 4.97 14.38 -0.51
CA ILE A 163 5.90 13.41 -1.09
C ILE A 163 5.55 13.14 -2.55
N CYS A 164 4.27 12.89 -2.86
CA CYS A 164 3.83 12.65 -4.24
C CYS A 164 4.15 13.84 -5.14
N MET A 165 3.81 15.05 -4.74
CA MET A 165 4.06 16.25 -5.55
C MET A 165 5.56 16.57 -5.67
N ARG A 166 6.35 16.32 -4.63
CA ARG A 166 7.82 16.42 -4.70
C ARG A 166 8.42 15.45 -5.71
N GLN A 167 7.92 14.22 -5.78
CA GLN A 167 8.39 13.24 -6.77
C GLN A 167 8.03 13.66 -8.21
N VAL A 168 6.81 14.15 -8.42
CA VAL A 168 6.40 14.72 -9.73
C VAL A 168 7.31 15.89 -10.11
N PHE A 169 7.56 16.81 -9.18
CA PHE A 169 8.43 17.96 -9.41
C PHE A 169 9.85 17.52 -9.80
N LYS A 170 10.41 16.56 -9.07
CA LYS A 170 11.73 15.99 -9.37
C LYS A 170 11.76 15.30 -10.73
N ALA A 171 10.73 14.53 -11.08
CA ALA A 171 10.62 13.87 -12.37
C ALA A 171 10.60 14.90 -13.52
N ALA A 172 9.84 15.99 -13.34
CA ALA A 172 9.80 17.08 -14.32
C ALA A 172 11.16 17.77 -14.47
N GLN A 173 11.88 18.03 -13.37
CA GLN A 173 13.22 18.60 -13.45
C GLN A 173 14.17 17.70 -14.25
N LEU A 174 14.11 16.38 -14.05
CA LEU A 174 14.94 15.44 -14.80
C LEU A 174 14.56 15.33 -16.28
N GLU A 175 13.28 15.54 -16.63
CA GLU A 175 12.81 15.45 -18.01
C GLU A 175 13.02 16.76 -18.80
N TYR A 176 12.85 17.92 -18.14
CA TYR A 176 12.92 19.22 -18.81
C TYR A 176 14.26 19.93 -18.69
N ASN A 177 15.09 19.56 -17.74
CA ASN A 177 16.43 20.12 -17.59
C ASN A 177 17.46 19.19 -18.22
N ASP A 178 18.27 19.74 -19.10
CA ASP A 178 19.45 19.06 -19.62
C ASP A 178 20.68 19.59 -18.86
N TYR A 179 21.14 18.76 -17.92
CA TYR A 179 22.29 19.12 -17.08
C TYR A 179 23.63 18.96 -17.81
N ASP A 180 23.68 18.20 -18.91
CA ASP A 180 24.89 18.00 -19.71
C ASP A 180 25.17 19.22 -20.59
N THR A 181 24.14 19.82 -21.17
CA THR A 181 24.25 21.05 -21.98
C THR A 181 24.05 22.33 -21.19
N GLY A 182 23.63 22.22 -19.92
CA GLY A 182 23.32 23.37 -19.06
C GLY A 182 21.99 24.05 -19.39
N LEU A 183 21.12 23.45 -20.20
CA LEU A 183 19.79 23.97 -20.50
C LEU A 183 18.85 23.68 -19.33
N ILE A 184 18.67 24.66 -18.45
CA ILE A 184 17.83 24.55 -17.25
C ILE A 184 16.51 25.29 -17.49
N ARG A 185 15.43 24.55 -17.70
CA ARG A 185 14.06 25.08 -17.89
C ARG A 185 13.36 25.30 -16.55
N ILE A 186 13.45 24.35 -15.61
CA ILE A 186 12.91 24.47 -14.25
C ILE A 186 14.05 24.86 -13.30
N LYS A 187 14.22 26.16 -13.07
CA LYS A 187 15.36 26.73 -12.32
C LYS A 187 15.21 26.66 -10.82
N THR A 188 13.98 26.60 -10.33
CA THR A 188 13.67 26.63 -8.89
C THR A 188 13.49 25.24 -8.30
N ASN A 189 13.90 25.07 -7.04
CA ASN A 189 13.58 23.87 -6.27
C ASN A 189 13.08 24.30 -4.87
N PRO A 190 11.78 24.50 -4.72
CA PRO A 190 11.21 24.92 -3.43
C PRO A 190 11.37 23.89 -2.32
N TRP A 191 11.50 22.62 -2.68
CA TRP A 191 11.55 21.49 -1.75
C TRP A 191 12.81 21.42 -0.87
N VAL A 192 13.87 22.14 -1.24
CA VAL A 192 15.12 22.21 -0.45
C VAL A 192 14.88 22.85 0.93
N LYS A 193 13.91 23.78 1.03
CA LYS A 193 13.58 24.50 2.28
C LYS A 193 12.22 24.05 2.87
N VAL A 194 11.77 22.86 2.54
CA VAL A 194 10.47 22.35 2.97
C VAL A 194 10.68 21.06 3.77
N GLU A 195 10.24 21.08 5.00
CA GLU A 195 10.12 19.87 5.83
C GLU A 195 8.74 19.28 5.67
N ILE A 196 8.70 17.99 5.34
CA ILE A 196 7.44 17.25 5.23
C ILE A 196 7.20 16.54 6.55
N PRO A 197 6.08 16.83 7.24
CA PRO A 197 5.77 16.17 8.50
C PRO A 197 5.55 14.68 8.30
N ALA A 198 5.94 13.88 9.28
CA ALA A 198 5.63 12.45 9.27
C ALA A 198 4.12 12.22 9.45
N ALA A 199 3.61 11.16 8.83
CA ALA A 199 2.25 10.69 9.11
C ALA A 199 2.10 10.27 10.57
N ASP A 200 0.90 10.41 11.11
CA ASP A 200 0.62 9.88 12.43
C ASP A 200 0.81 8.37 12.42
N LYS A 201 1.48 7.86 13.44
CA LYS A 201 1.62 6.42 13.60
C LYS A 201 0.23 5.85 13.90
N ALA A 202 -0.33 5.10 12.95
CA ALA A 202 -1.52 4.33 13.25
C ALA A 202 -1.20 3.37 14.41
N GLU A 203 -2.02 3.39 15.44
CA GLU A 203 -1.96 2.38 16.46
C GLU A 203 -2.17 1.02 15.81
N LYS A 204 -1.22 0.13 16.06
CA LYS A 204 -1.30 -1.23 15.54
C LYS A 204 -2.18 -2.01 16.49
N LEU A 205 -3.43 -2.19 16.11
CA LEU A 205 -4.37 -2.98 16.90
C LEU A 205 -4.01 -4.48 16.75
N ALA A 206 -3.18 -4.97 17.66
CA ALA A 206 -3.02 -6.39 17.92
C ALA A 206 -3.91 -6.73 19.11
N ILE A 207 -4.64 -7.84 19.04
CA ILE A 207 -5.48 -8.31 20.13
C ILE A 207 -4.77 -9.42 20.90
N THR A 208 -5.19 -9.64 22.15
CA THR A 208 -4.63 -10.71 22.99
C THR A 208 -5.05 -12.07 22.45
N PRO A 209 -4.30 -13.14 22.79
CA PRO A 209 -4.72 -14.51 22.45
C PRO A 209 -6.14 -14.86 22.96
N GLU A 210 -6.53 -14.38 24.14
CA GLU A 210 -7.86 -14.54 24.72
C GLU A 210 -8.94 -13.87 23.86
N ALA A 211 -8.72 -12.61 23.47
CA ALA A 211 -9.65 -11.87 22.60
C ALA A 211 -9.74 -12.53 21.21
N CYS A 212 -8.61 -13.07 20.72
CA CYS A 212 -8.57 -13.82 19.47
C CYS A 212 -9.42 -15.09 19.56
N ARG A 213 -9.25 -15.87 20.62
CA ARG A 213 -10.09 -17.08 20.90
C ARG A 213 -11.57 -16.72 21.01
N ALA A 214 -11.89 -15.68 21.79
CA ALA A 214 -13.26 -15.21 21.95
C ALA A 214 -13.90 -14.85 20.59
N PHE A 215 -13.16 -14.16 19.72
CA PHE A 215 -13.64 -13.81 18.38
C PHE A 215 -13.95 -15.05 17.53
N PHE A 216 -13.04 -16.03 17.50
CA PHE A 216 -13.21 -17.21 16.66
C PHE A 216 -14.24 -18.22 17.22
N SER A 217 -14.42 -18.27 18.53
CA SER A 217 -15.43 -19.13 19.17
C SER A 217 -16.81 -18.49 19.28
N PHE A 218 -16.92 -17.16 19.06
CA PHE A 218 -18.20 -16.47 19.20
C PHE A 218 -19.28 -17.04 18.27
N PRO A 219 -20.53 -17.25 18.78
CA PRO A 219 -21.62 -17.75 17.96
C PRO A 219 -21.92 -16.83 16.79
N LEU A 220 -22.02 -17.40 15.58
CA LEU A 220 -22.37 -16.58 14.42
C LEU A 220 -23.81 -16.10 14.53
N PRO A 221 -24.08 -14.79 14.28
CA PRO A 221 -25.42 -14.28 14.21
C PRO A 221 -26.26 -14.99 13.14
N ASP A 222 -27.58 -15.09 13.38
CA ASP A 222 -28.51 -15.61 12.39
C ASP A 222 -28.50 -14.74 11.14
N SER A 223 -28.37 -15.37 9.98
CA SER A 223 -28.43 -14.68 8.71
C SER A 223 -29.38 -15.41 7.74
N LYS A 224 -30.31 -14.67 7.17
CA LYS A 224 -31.16 -15.16 6.06
C LYS A 224 -30.42 -15.15 4.73
N MET A 225 -29.21 -14.59 4.69
CA MET A 225 -28.42 -14.50 3.46
C MET A 225 -27.78 -15.85 3.13
N LYS A 226 -27.81 -16.22 1.85
CA LYS A 226 -27.12 -17.41 1.35
C LYS A 226 -25.61 -17.37 1.60
N PHE A 227 -25.04 -16.18 1.76
CA PHE A 227 -23.63 -15.94 2.04
C PHE A 227 -23.48 -14.91 3.16
N PRO A 228 -23.44 -15.35 4.43
CA PRO A 228 -23.29 -14.46 5.56
C PRO A 228 -21.91 -13.82 5.58
N LEU A 229 -21.85 -12.48 5.57
CA LEU A 229 -20.57 -11.77 5.63
C LEU A 229 -19.84 -12.00 6.95
N THR A 230 -20.55 -12.23 8.05
CA THR A 230 -19.97 -12.53 9.37
C THR A 230 -19.15 -13.82 9.34
N GLU A 231 -19.70 -14.88 8.75
CA GLU A 231 -19.01 -16.15 8.57
C GLU A 231 -17.81 -15.97 7.64
N PHE A 232 -18.02 -15.35 6.48
CA PHE A 232 -16.95 -15.06 5.53
C PHE A 232 -15.80 -14.24 6.17
N GLY A 233 -16.13 -13.17 6.90
CA GLY A 233 -15.15 -12.32 7.57
C GLY A 233 -14.32 -13.09 8.61
N ARG A 234 -14.97 -13.97 9.38
CA ARG A 234 -14.32 -14.84 10.36
C ARG A 234 -13.39 -15.85 9.67
N ASP A 235 -13.85 -16.48 8.60
CA ASP A 235 -13.05 -17.47 7.86
C ASP A 235 -11.80 -16.83 7.24
N ILE A 236 -11.94 -15.64 6.64
CA ILE A 236 -10.78 -14.92 6.09
C ILE A 236 -9.83 -14.45 7.19
N ALA A 237 -10.35 -14.00 8.33
CA ALA A 237 -9.53 -13.67 9.50
C ALA A 237 -8.73 -14.88 10.00
N MET A 238 -9.33 -16.07 10.03
CA MET A 238 -8.68 -17.32 10.40
C MET A 238 -7.58 -17.68 9.40
N MET A 239 -7.87 -17.63 8.10
CA MET A 239 -6.86 -17.91 7.07
C MET A 239 -5.68 -16.94 7.17
N VAL A 240 -5.95 -15.64 7.38
CA VAL A 240 -4.89 -14.64 7.52
C VAL A 240 -4.05 -14.89 8.76
N LEU A 241 -4.67 -15.14 9.90
CA LEU A 241 -3.96 -15.44 11.15
C LEU A 241 -3.07 -16.68 10.99
N CYS A 242 -3.66 -17.79 10.54
CA CYS A 242 -2.97 -19.09 10.51
C CYS A 242 -2.01 -19.27 9.32
N LEU A 243 -1.98 -18.35 8.37
CA LEU A 243 -0.99 -18.31 7.28
C LEU A 243 0.06 -17.21 7.50
N ALA A 244 0.58 -17.10 8.73
CA ALA A 244 1.59 -16.13 9.15
C ALA A 244 1.24 -14.68 8.77
N GLY A 245 -0.03 -14.33 8.86
CA GLY A 245 -0.52 -13.01 8.53
C GLY A 245 -0.46 -12.68 7.03
N ILE A 246 -0.74 -13.61 6.14
CA ILE A 246 -0.81 -13.38 4.69
C ILE A 246 -1.66 -12.14 4.34
N ASN A 247 -1.25 -11.35 3.34
CA ASN A 247 -2.08 -10.23 2.91
C ASN A 247 -3.29 -10.72 2.11
N THR A 248 -4.44 -10.06 2.28
CA THR A 248 -5.66 -10.40 1.54
C THR A 248 -5.52 -10.36 0.03
N VAL A 249 -4.70 -9.45 -0.50
CA VAL A 249 -4.41 -9.39 -1.94
C VAL A 249 -3.64 -10.62 -2.43
N ASP A 250 -2.73 -11.14 -1.61
CA ASP A 250 -1.95 -12.34 -1.94
C ASP A 250 -2.86 -13.57 -1.86
N LEU A 251 -3.64 -13.71 -0.77
CA LEU A 251 -4.62 -14.77 -0.58
C LEU A 251 -5.66 -14.83 -1.72
N TYR A 252 -6.22 -13.68 -2.11
CA TYR A 252 -7.18 -13.58 -3.22
C TYR A 252 -6.61 -14.01 -4.56
N ASN A 253 -5.31 -13.75 -4.79
CA ASN A 253 -4.66 -14.00 -6.07
C ASN A 253 -3.95 -15.35 -6.17
N LEU A 254 -3.99 -16.20 -5.14
CA LEU A 254 -3.44 -17.56 -5.22
C LEU A 254 -4.04 -18.33 -6.40
N ARG A 255 -3.21 -19.10 -7.08
CA ARG A 255 -3.58 -19.94 -8.20
C ARG A 255 -3.46 -21.41 -7.83
N LYS A 256 -4.15 -22.29 -8.54
CA LYS A 256 -4.06 -23.75 -8.33
C LYS A 256 -2.63 -24.27 -8.39
N LYS A 257 -1.81 -23.74 -9.31
CA LYS A 257 -0.39 -24.08 -9.43
C LYS A 257 0.48 -23.60 -8.26
N ASP A 258 -0.02 -22.66 -7.45
CA ASP A 258 0.68 -22.12 -6.29
C ASP A 258 0.44 -23.00 -5.04
N TYR A 259 -0.43 -24.02 -5.13
CA TYR A 259 -0.76 -24.94 -4.03
C TYR A 259 -0.50 -26.38 -4.43
N GLU A 260 0.47 -26.97 -3.80
CA GLU A 260 0.87 -28.35 -4.04
C GLU A 260 1.38 -29.00 -2.73
N ASN A 261 0.97 -30.23 -2.45
CA ASN A 261 1.41 -31.02 -1.29
C ASN A 261 1.23 -30.27 0.05
N GLY A 262 0.12 -29.54 0.21
CA GLY A 262 -0.15 -28.78 1.43
C GLY A 262 0.70 -27.52 1.64
N ILE A 263 1.41 -27.08 0.60
CA ILE A 263 2.27 -25.88 0.63
C ILE A 263 1.78 -24.88 -0.38
N ILE A 264 1.56 -23.63 0.04
CA ILE A 264 1.34 -22.49 -0.86
C ILE A 264 2.67 -21.82 -1.19
N ARG A 265 2.88 -21.52 -2.47
CA ARG A 265 4.06 -20.84 -3.02
C ARG A 265 3.62 -19.61 -3.78
N TYR A 266 4.02 -18.44 -3.32
CA TYR A 266 3.56 -17.19 -3.94
C TYR A 266 4.60 -16.08 -3.88
N GLN A 267 4.43 -15.09 -4.75
CA GLN A 267 5.20 -13.86 -4.72
C GLN A 267 4.32 -12.73 -4.17
N ARG A 268 4.77 -12.06 -3.10
CA ARG A 268 4.02 -11.00 -2.46
C ARG A 268 3.75 -9.85 -3.43
N ALA A 269 2.49 -9.57 -3.74
CA ALA A 269 2.05 -8.61 -4.75
C ALA A 269 2.64 -7.20 -4.53
N LYS A 270 2.73 -6.75 -3.27
CA LYS A 270 3.21 -5.40 -2.94
C LYS A 270 4.69 -5.17 -3.27
N THR A 271 5.54 -6.20 -3.15
CA THR A 271 7.01 -6.04 -3.18
C THR A 271 7.72 -6.87 -4.23
N ARG A 272 7.01 -7.73 -4.99
CA ARG A 272 7.62 -8.62 -6.00
C ARG A 272 8.44 -7.88 -7.07
N LYS A 273 8.02 -6.67 -7.46
CA LYS A 273 8.71 -5.86 -8.48
C LYS A 273 9.93 -5.10 -7.93
N SER A 274 10.02 -4.91 -6.61
CA SER A 274 11.06 -4.10 -5.96
C SER A 274 12.12 -4.94 -5.24
N ARG A 275 11.87 -6.24 -5.04
CA ARG A 275 12.81 -7.15 -4.38
C ARG A 275 13.48 -8.04 -5.42
N SER A 276 14.77 -8.26 -5.28
CA SER A 276 15.58 -9.12 -6.16
C SER A 276 15.15 -10.59 -6.10
N ASP A 277 14.61 -11.06 -4.96
CA ASP A 277 14.07 -12.40 -4.77
C ASP A 277 12.61 -12.54 -5.22
N GLY A 278 12.04 -11.50 -5.89
CA GLY A 278 10.64 -11.48 -6.29
C GLY A 278 9.65 -11.55 -5.13
N ALA A 279 10.11 -11.34 -3.88
CA ALA A 279 9.34 -11.51 -2.66
C ALA A 279 8.64 -12.90 -2.59
N TYR A 280 9.34 -13.94 -3.03
CA TYR A 280 8.87 -15.31 -3.01
C TYR A 280 8.74 -15.83 -1.57
N MET A 281 7.73 -16.64 -1.32
CA MET A 281 7.42 -17.25 -0.02
C MET A 281 6.80 -18.62 -0.20
N GLU A 282 7.20 -19.55 0.67
CA GLU A 282 6.54 -20.83 0.84
C GLU A 282 5.96 -20.92 2.25
N MET A 283 4.68 -21.32 2.35
CA MET A 283 4.01 -21.52 3.62
C MET A 283 3.27 -22.86 3.61
N ARG A 284 3.57 -23.71 4.58
CA ARG A 284 2.80 -24.92 4.82
C ARG A 284 1.41 -24.53 5.34
N VAL A 285 0.38 -25.09 4.75
CA VAL A 285 -1.02 -24.87 5.17
C VAL A 285 -1.26 -25.67 6.45
N PRO A 286 -1.52 -25.02 7.59
CA PRO A 286 -1.80 -25.73 8.84
C PRO A 286 -3.13 -26.46 8.79
N ALA A 287 -3.21 -27.59 9.51
CA ALA A 287 -4.42 -28.41 9.55
C ALA A 287 -5.69 -27.65 9.96
N ILE A 288 -5.54 -26.65 10.84
CA ILE A 288 -6.66 -25.82 11.33
C ILE A 288 -7.38 -25.04 10.21
N VAL A 289 -6.70 -24.67 9.12
CA VAL A 289 -7.32 -23.94 7.99
C VAL A 289 -7.62 -24.81 6.79
N GLN A 290 -7.25 -26.10 6.81
CA GLN A 290 -7.54 -27.01 5.72
C GLN A 290 -9.04 -27.08 5.38
N PRO A 291 -9.97 -27.14 6.36
CA PRO A 291 -11.41 -27.10 6.06
C PRO A 291 -11.87 -25.81 5.33
N LEU A 292 -11.17 -24.69 5.56
CA LEU A 292 -11.47 -23.43 4.86
C LEU A 292 -10.91 -23.45 3.43
N PHE A 293 -9.76 -24.11 3.21
CA PHE A 293 -9.25 -24.35 1.86
C PHE A 293 -10.26 -25.18 1.07
N ASP A 294 -10.75 -26.26 1.63
CA ASP A 294 -11.73 -27.15 0.99
C ASP A 294 -13.06 -26.42 0.72
N LYS A 295 -13.54 -25.61 1.68
CA LYS A 295 -14.77 -24.80 1.57
C LYS A 295 -14.72 -23.80 0.42
N TYR A 296 -13.58 -23.17 0.19
CA TYR A 296 -13.41 -22.08 -0.77
C TYR A 296 -12.67 -22.51 -2.04
N LEU A 297 -12.26 -23.78 -2.16
CA LEU A 297 -11.57 -24.29 -3.33
C LEU A 297 -12.36 -24.03 -4.60
N ASP A 298 -11.72 -23.52 -5.63
CA ASP A 298 -12.34 -23.36 -6.95
C ASP A 298 -12.31 -24.69 -7.71
N THR A 299 -13.49 -25.20 -8.03
CA THR A 299 -13.67 -26.46 -8.77
C THR A 299 -13.89 -26.26 -10.27
N THR A 300 -13.86 -25.00 -10.75
CA THR A 300 -14.00 -24.68 -12.17
C THR A 300 -12.65 -24.75 -12.91
N ASP A 301 -12.64 -24.52 -14.22
CA ASP A 301 -11.41 -24.45 -15.03
C ASP A 301 -10.60 -23.15 -14.83
N SER A 302 -10.98 -22.30 -13.88
CA SER A 302 -10.22 -21.11 -13.54
C SER A 302 -8.83 -21.44 -12.99
N GLU A 303 -7.85 -20.59 -13.28
CA GLU A 303 -6.52 -20.68 -12.66
C GLU A 303 -6.51 -20.35 -11.15
N ARG A 304 -7.59 -19.74 -10.62
CA ARG A 304 -7.69 -19.32 -9.22
C ARG A 304 -7.75 -20.52 -8.29
N LEU A 305 -7.06 -20.43 -7.15
CA LEU A 305 -7.14 -21.47 -6.13
C LEU A 305 -8.51 -21.43 -5.42
N PHE A 306 -9.01 -20.24 -5.13
CA PHE A 306 -10.25 -20.03 -4.43
C PHE A 306 -11.32 -19.39 -5.30
N ASN A 307 -12.59 -19.69 -5.01
CA ASN A 307 -13.78 -19.20 -5.71
C ASN A 307 -14.19 -17.77 -5.34
N PHE A 308 -13.36 -17.03 -4.62
CA PHE A 308 -13.65 -15.65 -4.17
C PHE A 308 -14.02 -14.71 -5.31
N TYR A 309 -13.35 -14.85 -6.46
CA TYR A 309 -13.55 -13.99 -7.63
C TYR A 309 -14.96 -14.11 -8.22
N GLN A 310 -15.67 -15.21 -8.00
CA GLN A 310 -17.04 -15.41 -8.49
C GLN A 310 -18.03 -14.43 -7.87
N ARG A 311 -17.71 -13.87 -6.69
CA ARG A 311 -18.55 -12.93 -5.96
C ARG A 311 -17.93 -11.55 -5.81
N MET A 312 -16.62 -11.47 -5.82
CA MET A 312 -15.84 -10.27 -5.58
C MET A 312 -14.83 -10.09 -6.70
N GLY A 313 -15.17 -9.25 -7.69
CA GLY A 313 -14.37 -9.10 -8.92
C GLY A 313 -12.96 -8.57 -8.71
N THR A 314 -12.64 -8.01 -7.53
CA THR A 314 -11.31 -7.45 -7.22
C THR A 314 -10.85 -7.84 -5.81
N SER A 315 -9.53 -7.85 -5.59
CA SER A 315 -8.95 -8.05 -4.25
C SER A 315 -9.35 -6.94 -3.25
N ASP A 316 -9.67 -5.75 -3.73
CA ASP A 316 -10.13 -4.65 -2.88
C ASP A 316 -11.57 -4.89 -2.41
N SER A 317 -12.47 -5.37 -3.28
CA SER A 317 -13.83 -5.76 -2.88
C SER A 317 -13.80 -6.98 -1.95
N PHE A 318 -12.94 -7.95 -2.19
CA PHE A 318 -12.71 -9.08 -1.29
C PHE A 318 -12.31 -8.62 0.11
N ASN A 319 -11.29 -7.77 0.21
CA ASN A 319 -10.83 -7.22 1.49
C ASN A 319 -11.92 -6.37 2.18
N ALA A 320 -12.70 -5.59 1.43
CA ALA A 320 -13.79 -4.77 1.97
C ALA A 320 -14.90 -5.64 2.55
N ASN A 321 -15.31 -6.71 1.86
CA ASN A 321 -16.33 -7.64 2.35
C ASN A 321 -15.87 -8.43 3.59
N ALA A 322 -14.62 -8.90 3.60
CA ALA A 322 -14.05 -9.56 4.78
C ALA A 322 -14.05 -8.62 5.99
N ASN A 323 -13.58 -7.37 5.82
CA ASN A 323 -13.60 -6.38 6.89
C ASN A 323 -15.03 -6.01 7.33
N SER A 324 -16.00 -5.97 6.42
CA SER A 324 -17.41 -5.73 6.76
C SER A 324 -17.95 -6.86 7.64
N GLY A 325 -17.65 -8.10 7.29
CA GLY A 325 -18.04 -9.27 8.09
C GLY A 325 -17.43 -9.27 9.48
N ILE A 326 -16.12 -8.99 9.58
CA ILE A 326 -15.41 -8.88 10.86
C ILE A 326 -16.05 -7.80 11.74
N LYS A 327 -16.34 -6.62 11.19
CA LYS A 327 -16.96 -5.52 11.92
C LYS A 327 -18.38 -5.85 12.40
N GLN A 328 -19.16 -6.57 11.57
CA GLN A 328 -20.49 -7.04 11.98
C GLN A 328 -20.38 -8.03 13.14
N LEU A 329 -19.36 -8.88 13.15
CA LEU A 329 -19.12 -9.81 14.26
C LEU A 329 -18.66 -9.06 15.52
N CYS A 330 -17.74 -8.08 15.41
CA CYS A 330 -17.36 -7.20 16.52
C CYS A 330 -18.59 -6.49 17.13
N LYS A 331 -19.50 -6.01 16.28
CA LYS A 331 -20.76 -5.41 16.75
C LYS A 331 -21.65 -6.42 17.48
N ALA A 332 -21.73 -7.66 17.00
CA ALA A 332 -22.49 -8.72 17.68
C ALA A 332 -21.86 -9.13 19.02
N MET A 333 -20.54 -8.98 19.16
CA MET A 333 -19.78 -9.15 20.40
C MET A 333 -19.87 -7.93 21.33
N GLU A 334 -20.63 -6.90 20.94
CA GLU A 334 -20.81 -5.63 21.71
C GLU A 334 -19.51 -4.88 21.96
N LEU A 335 -18.48 -5.05 21.10
CA LEU A 335 -17.23 -4.31 21.22
C LEU A 335 -17.44 -2.82 20.90
N PRO A 336 -16.78 -1.89 21.62
CA PRO A 336 -16.73 -0.48 21.26
C PRO A 336 -16.26 -0.29 19.83
N LYS A 337 -16.76 0.72 19.12
CA LYS A 337 -16.47 0.92 17.69
C LYS A 337 -14.98 1.19 17.41
N GLU A 338 -14.30 1.83 18.32
CA GLU A 338 -12.88 2.09 18.33
C GLU A 338 -12.03 0.83 18.40
N ASP A 339 -12.55 -0.22 19.03
CA ASP A 339 -11.87 -1.52 19.22
C ASP A 339 -12.26 -2.55 18.16
N TRP A 340 -13.01 -2.15 17.12
CA TRP A 340 -13.39 -3.10 16.09
C TRP A 340 -12.19 -3.61 15.29
N TYR A 341 -12.19 -4.90 15.08
CA TYR A 341 -11.13 -5.60 14.36
C TYR A 341 -11.24 -5.42 12.85
N SER A 342 -10.13 -5.70 12.21
CA SER A 342 -10.00 -5.80 10.75
C SER A 342 -9.15 -7.01 10.40
N VAL A 343 -9.09 -7.39 9.15
CA VAL A 343 -8.17 -8.44 8.69
C VAL A 343 -6.72 -8.11 9.11
N TYR A 344 -6.37 -6.82 9.11
CA TYR A 344 -5.02 -6.38 9.48
C TYR A 344 -4.73 -6.54 10.97
N THR A 345 -5.75 -6.50 11.83
CA THR A 345 -5.66 -6.81 13.25
C THR A 345 -5.11 -8.22 13.46
N PHE A 346 -5.64 -9.22 12.76
CA PHE A 346 -5.18 -10.61 12.87
C PHE A 346 -3.76 -10.81 12.35
N ARG A 347 -3.37 -10.07 11.31
CA ARG A 347 -1.97 -10.04 10.87
C ARG A 347 -1.04 -9.44 11.93
N HIS A 348 -1.44 -8.37 12.60
CA HIS A 348 -0.66 -7.79 13.70
C HIS A 348 -0.63 -8.69 14.92
N THR A 349 -1.75 -9.35 15.25
CA THR A 349 -1.83 -10.33 16.33
C THR A 349 -0.84 -11.47 16.12
N TRP A 350 -0.78 -12.04 14.91
CA TRP A 350 0.19 -13.06 14.61
C TRP A 350 1.63 -12.59 14.90
N GLY A 351 2.03 -11.43 14.39
CA GLY A 351 3.38 -10.90 14.61
C GLY A 351 3.67 -10.58 16.07
N THR A 352 2.68 -10.06 16.80
CA THR A 352 2.82 -9.72 18.23
C THR A 352 2.95 -10.99 19.08
N VAL A 353 2.12 -11.99 18.85
CA VAL A 353 2.19 -13.28 19.56
C VAL A 353 3.50 -14.00 19.24
N ALA A 354 3.92 -14.02 17.98
CA ALA A 354 5.19 -14.62 17.58
C ALA A 354 6.37 -14.02 18.35
N GLN A 355 6.42 -12.69 18.48
CA GLN A 355 7.52 -12.01 19.14
C GLN A 355 7.39 -12.02 20.66
N ASN A 356 6.21 -11.67 21.20
CA ASN A 356 6.04 -11.38 22.61
C ASN A 356 5.77 -12.65 23.44
N ASP A 357 5.03 -13.61 22.89
CA ASP A 357 4.57 -14.80 23.61
C ASP A 357 5.42 -16.03 23.24
N VAL A 358 5.61 -16.29 21.95
CA VAL A 358 6.45 -17.39 21.44
C VAL A 358 7.95 -17.06 21.52
N LYS A 359 8.31 -15.77 21.76
CA LYS A 359 9.72 -15.29 21.91
C LYS A 359 10.58 -15.47 20.66
N ALA A 360 9.96 -15.44 19.48
CA ALA A 360 10.71 -15.47 18.23
C ALA A 360 11.50 -14.16 18.01
N SER A 361 12.63 -14.27 17.32
CA SER A 361 13.41 -13.09 16.96
C SER A 361 12.64 -12.22 15.95
N ILE A 362 12.92 -10.90 15.95
CA ILE A 362 12.34 -9.98 14.95
C ILE A 362 12.67 -10.44 13.52
N SER A 363 13.85 -11.04 13.32
CA SER A 363 14.27 -11.56 12.01
C SER A 363 13.41 -12.74 11.56
N ASP A 364 13.07 -13.66 12.47
CA ASP A 364 12.22 -14.82 12.17
C ASP A 364 10.77 -14.38 11.90
N VAL A 365 10.26 -13.44 12.72
CA VAL A 365 8.94 -12.83 12.49
C VAL A 365 8.89 -12.12 11.13
N ALA A 366 9.91 -11.33 10.80
CA ALA A 366 10.00 -10.63 9.52
C ALA A 366 10.11 -11.63 8.35
N PHE A 367 10.85 -12.71 8.51
CA PHE A 367 10.99 -13.77 7.52
C PHE A 367 9.65 -14.47 7.27
N ALA A 368 8.98 -14.94 8.32
CA ALA A 368 7.70 -15.62 8.22
C ALA A 368 6.59 -14.72 7.64
N MET A 369 6.60 -13.41 7.93
CA MET A 369 5.68 -12.42 7.37
C MET A 369 6.07 -11.93 5.96
N ASN A 370 7.13 -12.48 5.37
CA ASN A 370 7.69 -12.06 4.08
C ASN A 370 8.01 -10.55 4.02
N HIS A 371 8.59 -10.01 5.10
CA HIS A 371 9.14 -8.66 5.12
C HIS A 371 10.57 -8.64 4.56
N SER A 372 11.00 -7.50 4.00
CA SER A 372 12.39 -7.35 3.58
C SER A 372 13.31 -7.35 4.80
N SER A 373 14.34 -8.19 4.82
CA SER A 373 15.41 -8.17 5.82
C SER A 373 16.65 -7.45 5.27
N GLY A 374 17.47 -6.88 6.17
CA GLY A 374 18.70 -6.14 5.80
C GLY A 374 19.80 -6.97 5.13
N HIS A 375 19.67 -8.30 5.09
CA HIS A 375 20.73 -9.23 4.63
C HIS A 375 20.59 -9.64 3.15
N LYS A 376 20.43 -8.67 2.23
CA LYS A 376 20.20 -8.93 0.79
C LYS A 376 21.34 -9.74 0.13
N VAL A 377 22.58 -9.42 0.45
CA VAL A 377 23.76 -10.03 -0.18
C VAL A 377 23.92 -11.50 0.24
N THR A 378 23.83 -11.79 1.53
CA THR A 378 23.98 -13.13 2.09
C THR A 378 22.91 -14.11 1.57
N ARG A 379 21.66 -13.62 1.39
CA ARG A 379 20.57 -14.45 0.87
C ARG A 379 20.78 -14.92 -0.58
N GLY A 380 21.56 -14.22 -1.38
CA GLY A 380 21.88 -14.63 -2.75
C GLY A 380 22.75 -15.88 -2.85
N TYR A 381 23.42 -16.27 -1.76
CA TYR A 381 24.31 -17.44 -1.72
C TYR A 381 23.70 -18.67 -1.04
N ILE A 382 22.51 -18.55 -0.45
CA ILE A 382 21.90 -19.61 0.36
C ILE A 382 20.61 -20.05 -0.30
N LYS A 383 20.43 -21.37 -0.50
CA LYS A 383 19.11 -21.93 -0.79
C LYS A 383 18.22 -21.73 0.45
N ILE A 384 17.18 -20.92 0.30
CA ILE A 384 16.32 -20.57 1.43
C ILE A 384 15.51 -21.79 1.85
N ASP A 385 15.61 -22.15 3.13
CA ASP A 385 14.73 -23.09 3.79
C ASP A 385 13.58 -22.33 4.47
N TYR A 386 12.34 -22.67 4.14
CA TYR A 386 11.14 -22.03 4.70
C TYR A 386 10.59 -22.79 5.92
N SER A 387 11.12 -23.97 6.27
CA SER A 387 10.66 -24.76 7.42
C SER A 387 10.70 -24.01 8.74
N PRO A 388 11.67 -23.12 9.05
CA PRO A 388 11.63 -22.33 10.27
C PRO A 388 10.40 -21.38 10.36
N ALA A 389 9.95 -20.87 9.21
CA ALA A 389 8.73 -20.03 9.18
C ALA A 389 7.47 -20.88 9.45
N TRP A 390 7.44 -22.12 8.98
CA TRP A 390 6.33 -23.04 9.23
C TRP A 390 6.26 -23.45 10.70
N GLU A 391 7.40 -23.83 11.28
CA GLU A 391 7.51 -24.17 12.71
C GLU A 391 7.11 -23.00 13.61
N LEU A 392 7.55 -21.79 13.28
CA LEU A 392 7.13 -20.60 14.02
C LEU A 392 5.62 -20.38 13.90
N ASN A 393 5.06 -20.57 12.71
CA ASN A 393 3.62 -20.43 12.49
C ASN A 393 2.83 -21.45 13.31
N ASP A 394 3.28 -22.71 13.36
CA ASP A 394 2.64 -23.75 14.18
C ASP A 394 2.68 -23.40 15.67
N LYS A 395 3.83 -22.91 16.18
CA LYS A 395 3.96 -22.47 17.59
C LYS A 395 2.99 -21.32 17.92
N VAL A 396 2.81 -20.36 16.99
CA VAL A 396 1.86 -19.27 17.18
C VAL A 396 0.42 -19.78 17.21
N ILE A 397 0.07 -20.66 16.29
CA ILE A 397 -1.24 -21.30 16.25
C ILE A 397 -1.51 -22.09 17.52
N ASP A 398 -0.57 -22.91 17.94
CA ASP A 398 -0.68 -23.70 19.16
C ASP A 398 -0.84 -22.78 20.38
N PHE A 399 -0.07 -21.71 20.48
CA PHE A 399 -0.19 -20.75 21.56
C PHE A 399 -1.58 -20.07 21.59
N ILE A 400 -2.09 -19.66 20.44
CA ILE A 400 -3.39 -18.98 20.37
C ILE A 400 -4.55 -19.93 20.66
N PHE A 401 -4.58 -21.13 20.07
CA PHE A 401 -5.78 -21.96 20.04
C PHE A 401 -5.75 -23.14 20.97
N PHE A 402 -4.54 -23.61 21.37
CA PHE A 402 -4.39 -24.87 22.12
C PHE A 402 -3.63 -24.73 23.44
N SER A 403 -3.09 -23.55 23.79
CA SER A 403 -2.46 -23.34 25.09
C SER A 403 -3.46 -22.90 26.17
N GLY A 404 -4.35 -23.79 26.54
CA GLY A 404 -5.07 -23.69 27.81
C GLY A 404 -4.35 -24.49 28.86
N LYS A 405 -3.57 -23.84 29.76
CA LYS A 405 -2.75 -24.43 30.83
C LYS A 405 -1.90 -25.63 30.40
N THR A 406 -0.63 -25.41 30.25
CA THR A 406 0.40 -26.42 30.15
C THR A 406 0.21 -27.46 31.27
N SER A 407 -0.37 -28.60 30.95
CA SER A 407 -0.03 -29.78 31.71
C SER A 407 1.39 -30.11 31.28
N THR A 408 2.35 -29.85 32.16
CA THR A 408 3.68 -30.44 32.15
C THR A 408 3.48 -31.95 31.97
N ARG A 409 3.60 -32.40 30.73
CA ARG A 409 3.79 -33.80 30.47
C ARG A 409 5.21 -34.11 30.90
N GLU A 410 5.39 -34.55 32.15
CA GLU A 410 6.46 -35.46 32.52
C GLU A 410 6.39 -36.64 31.57
N GLN A 411 7.51 -36.91 30.89
CA GLN A 411 7.71 -38.12 30.12
C GLN A 411 7.55 -39.29 31.08
N LYS A 412 6.37 -39.92 31.11
CA LYS A 412 6.23 -41.26 31.63
C LYS A 412 6.73 -42.23 30.59
N GLN A 413 7.75 -43.01 31.00
CA GLN A 413 8.28 -44.19 30.33
C GLN A 413 7.14 -45.09 29.84
N GLU A 414 7.32 -45.56 28.61
CA GLU A 414 6.48 -46.52 27.94
C GLU A 414 6.33 -47.82 28.72
N ASP A 415 5.12 -48.09 29.16
CA ASP A 415 4.67 -49.45 29.39
C ASP A 415 4.10 -49.98 28.08
N THR A 416 4.79 -50.97 27.51
CA THR A 416 4.37 -51.68 26.31
C THR A 416 3.16 -52.55 26.60
N HIS A 417 1.95 -51.98 26.43
CA HIS A 417 0.72 -52.76 26.45
C HIS A 417 0.27 -53.09 25.02
N PHE A 418 -0.06 -54.37 24.82
CA PHE A 418 -0.67 -54.91 23.61
C PHE A 418 -1.82 -54.07 23.12
N ARG A 419 -1.67 -53.43 21.97
CA ARG A 419 -2.73 -52.66 21.30
C ARG A 419 -3.59 -53.60 20.46
N LEU A 420 -4.85 -53.76 20.83
CA LEU A 420 -5.85 -54.48 20.04
C LEU A 420 -6.13 -53.76 18.72
N SER A 421 -6.46 -54.51 17.69
CA SER A 421 -6.56 -54.07 16.28
C SER A 421 -7.66 -53.10 15.98
N TYR A 422 -7.44 -51.84 16.26
CA TYR A 422 -8.19 -50.73 15.66
C TYR A 422 -7.44 -50.24 14.41
N ARG A 423 -8.17 -49.59 13.47
CA ARG A 423 -7.55 -49.10 12.25
C ARG A 423 -6.48 -48.03 12.50
N PHE A 424 -6.62 -47.23 13.54
CA PHE A 424 -5.59 -46.27 13.99
C PHE A 424 -5.80 -45.88 15.45
N MET A 425 -4.71 -45.51 16.11
CA MET A 425 -4.70 -45.00 17.49
C MET A 425 -4.60 -43.47 17.50
N VAL A 426 -5.34 -42.82 18.36
CA VAL A 426 -5.38 -41.36 18.42
C VAL A 426 -5.29 -40.81 19.83
N ASN A 427 -4.63 -39.65 19.94
CA ASN A 427 -4.87 -38.67 20.99
C ASN A 427 -5.72 -37.54 20.37
N ALA A 428 -6.85 -37.27 20.98
CA ALA A 428 -7.74 -36.28 20.44
C ALA A 428 -8.30 -35.38 21.55
N ALA A 429 -8.45 -34.09 21.27
CA ALA A 429 -9.00 -33.14 22.23
C ALA A 429 -9.93 -32.15 21.54
N ALA A 430 -10.97 -31.76 22.25
CA ALA A 430 -11.86 -30.67 21.84
C ALA A 430 -11.52 -29.41 22.62
N TYR A 431 -11.46 -28.29 21.91
CA TYR A 431 -11.14 -26.98 22.47
C TYR A 431 -12.28 -26.01 22.22
N HIS A 432 -12.71 -25.33 23.27
CA HIS A 432 -13.61 -24.19 23.19
C HIS A 432 -12.94 -22.99 23.86
N ASN A 433 -12.88 -21.87 23.16
CA ASN A 433 -12.24 -20.65 23.66
C ASN A 433 -10.78 -20.90 24.18
N GLY A 434 -10.06 -21.82 23.53
CA GLY A 434 -8.68 -22.20 23.86
C GLY A 434 -8.52 -23.09 25.09
N GLN A 435 -9.60 -23.49 25.76
CA GLN A 435 -9.58 -24.45 26.85
C GLN A 435 -9.87 -25.84 26.31
N ASN A 436 -9.12 -26.84 26.79
CA ASN A 436 -9.43 -28.24 26.54
C ASN A 436 -10.71 -28.59 27.32
N VAL A 437 -11.76 -28.93 26.59
CA VAL A 437 -13.11 -29.23 27.17
C VAL A 437 -13.49 -30.69 27.07
N ALA A 438 -12.78 -31.46 26.27
CA ALA A 438 -12.89 -32.92 26.20
C ALA A 438 -11.61 -33.52 25.63
N GLU A 439 -11.19 -34.69 26.13
CA GLU A 439 -9.95 -35.36 25.70
C GLU A 439 -10.12 -36.88 25.63
N LEU A 440 -9.50 -37.46 24.60
CA LEU A 440 -9.35 -38.90 24.41
C LEU A 440 -7.88 -39.21 24.24
N THR A 441 -7.36 -40.17 24.99
CA THR A 441 -5.93 -40.55 24.98
C THR A 441 -5.80 -42.02 24.68
N ASP A 442 -4.94 -42.38 23.72
CA ASP A 442 -4.64 -43.76 23.32
C ASP A 442 -5.88 -44.60 23.00
N VAL A 443 -6.84 -44.03 22.28
CA VAL A 443 -8.08 -44.69 21.88
C VAL A 443 -8.04 -45.06 20.40
N GLY A 444 -8.45 -46.28 20.09
CA GLY A 444 -8.56 -46.77 18.72
C GLY A 444 -9.91 -46.44 18.09
N PHE A 445 -9.89 -45.96 16.87
CA PHE A 445 -11.07 -45.63 16.07
C PHE A 445 -10.94 -46.09 14.63
N ASN A 446 -12.06 -46.30 13.95
CA ASN A 446 -12.09 -46.67 12.55
C ASN A 446 -12.00 -45.46 11.59
N ASN A 447 -12.50 -44.34 12.01
CA ASN A 447 -12.46 -43.08 11.21
C ASN A 447 -12.52 -41.83 12.11
N VAL A 448 -12.23 -40.69 11.51
CA VAL A 448 -12.17 -39.43 12.24
C VAL A 448 -13.52 -38.96 12.74
N ASP A 449 -14.62 -39.24 12.03
CA ASP A 449 -15.97 -38.82 12.43
C ASP A 449 -16.41 -39.53 13.73
N GLU A 450 -16.00 -40.79 13.96
CA GLU A 450 -16.20 -41.48 15.23
C GLU A 450 -15.46 -40.80 16.39
N VAL A 451 -14.23 -40.33 16.16
CA VAL A 451 -13.45 -39.59 17.16
C VAL A 451 -14.17 -38.30 17.52
N ILE A 452 -14.60 -37.55 16.52
CA ILE A 452 -15.33 -36.30 16.71
C ILE A 452 -16.65 -36.57 17.44
N ALA A 453 -17.44 -37.52 16.99
CA ALA A 453 -18.70 -37.88 17.60
C ALA A 453 -18.53 -38.24 19.10
N ARG A 454 -17.46 -38.95 19.43
CA ARG A 454 -17.14 -39.30 20.82
C ARG A 454 -16.77 -38.08 21.65
N LEU A 455 -15.93 -37.18 21.12
CA LEU A 455 -15.59 -35.92 21.78
C LEU A 455 -16.79 -35.01 21.96
N VAL A 456 -17.71 -35.01 21.01
CA VAL A 456 -18.96 -34.23 21.08
C VAL A 456 -19.85 -34.67 22.25
N THR A 457 -19.95 -35.96 22.52
CA THR A 457 -20.70 -36.47 23.67
C THR A 457 -20.10 -36.09 25.03
N MET A 458 -18.85 -35.66 25.03
CA MET A 458 -18.12 -35.25 26.22
C MET A 458 -18.06 -33.74 26.41
N LEU A 459 -18.62 -32.97 25.47
CA LEU A 459 -18.59 -31.52 25.57
C LEU A 459 -19.49 -31.02 26.74
N PRO A 460 -19.02 -30.04 27.52
CA PRO A 460 -19.81 -29.38 28.55
C PRO A 460 -21.12 -28.80 28.01
N GLU A 461 -22.18 -28.87 28.80
CA GLU A 461 -23.52 -28.36 28.41
C GLU A 461 -23.55 -26.84 28.31
N ASP A 462 -22.73 -26.14 29.09
CA ASP A 462 -22.63 -24.70 29.19
C ASP A 462 -22.01 -24.02 27.94
N ILE A 463 -21.42 -24.81 27.02
CA ILE A 463 -20.96 -24.25 25.74
C ILE A 463 -22.18 -23.79 24.90
N PRO A 464 -22.30 -22.50 24.54
CA PRO A 464 -23.44 -22.00 23.80
C PRO A 464 -23.62 -22.69 22.44
N ASN A 465 -24.88 -22.88 22.02
CA ASN A 465 -25.18 -23.32 20.66
C ASN A 465 -24.59 -22.39 19.63
N ARG A 466 -24.13 -22.92 18.47
CA ARG A 466 -23.44 -22.20 17.39
C ARG A 466 -22.05 -21.69 17.73
N SER A 467 -21.52 -21.92 18.93
CA SER A 467 -20.12 -21.71 19.23
C SER A 467 -19.25 -22.64 18.40
N MET A 468 -18.09 -22.16 18.00
CA MET A 468 -17.10 -23.00 17.32
C MET A 468 -16.33 -23.81 18.33
N VAL A 469 -16.27 -25.11 18.09
CA VAL A 469 -15.42 -26.06 18.81
C VAL A 469 -14.35 -26.57 17.86
N MET A 470 -13.12 -26.58 18.29
CA MET A 470 -11.98 -27.11 17.54
C MET A 470 -11.63 -28.51 18.07
N PHE A 471 -11.47 -29.44 17.15
CA PHE A 471 -11.06 -30.82 17.46
C PHE A 471 -9.66 -31.03 16.89
N LYS A 472 -8.68 -31.23 17.76
CA LYS A 472 -7.30 -31.62 17.38
C LYS A 472 -7.16 -33.10 17.57
N ILE A 473 -6.88 -33.82 16.48
CA ILE A 473 -6.76 -35.29 16.48
C ILE A 473 -5.36 -35.63 15.98
N VAL A 474 -4.62 -36.35 16.82
CA VAL A 474 -3.28 -36.82 16.50
C VAL A 474 -3.33 -38.34 16.29
N ASN A 475 -3.06 -38.77 15.06
CA ASN A 475 -2.87 -40.18 14.76
C ASN A 475 -1.47 -40.59 15.25
N ILE A 476 -1.42 -41.42 16.26
CA ILE A 476 -0.16 -41.81 16.92
C ILE A 476 0.69 -42.66 15.99
N ASP A 477 0.06 -43.57 15.23
CA ASP A 477 0.74 -44.53 14.39
C ASP A 477 1.43 -43.89 13.19
N LYS A 478 0.83 -42.80 12.66
CA LYS A 478 1.31 -42.06 11.48
C LYS A 478 1.95 -40.71 11.80
N ASN A 479 1.97 -40.33 13.08
CA ASN A 479 2.39 -38.98 13.52
C ASN A 479 1.75 -37.84 12.71
N GLN A 480 0.46 -37.98 12.39
CA GLN A 480 -0.33 -37.01 11.62
C GLN A 480 -1.32 -36.29 12.53
N THR A 481 -1.37 -34.98 12.43
CA THR A 481 -2.35 -34.13 13.12
C THR A 481 -3.36 -33.58 12.14
N VAL A 482 -4.65 -33.70 12.49
CA VAL A 482 -5.74 -33.05 11.78
C VAL A 482 -6.53 -32.18 12.76
N VAL A 483 -7.05 -31.08 12.28
CA VAL A 483 -7.88 -30.18 13.08
C VAL A 483 -9.17 -29.92 12.35
N TYR A 484 -10.28 -30.08 13.06
CA TYR A 484 -11.62 -29.82 12.57
C TYR A 484 -12.26 -28.70 13.37
N GLN A 485 -13.11 -27.93 12.72
CA GLN A 485 -13.97 -26.93 13.36
C GLN A 485 -15.42 -27.28 13.13
N ARG A 486 -16.20 -27.33 14.18
CA ARG A 486 -17.63 -27.59 14.10
C ARG A 486 -18.40 -26.59 14.94
N GLN A 487 -19.60 -26.24 14.50
CA GLN A 487 -20.51 -25.42 15.30
C GLN A 487 -21.37 -26.35 16.17
N LYS A 488 -21.39 -26.11 17.50
CA LYS A 488 -22.32 -26.83 18.39
C LYS A 488 -23.76 -26.59 17.94
N GLY A 489 -24.53 -27.65 17.73
CA GLY A 489 -25.97 -27.58 17.37
C GLY A 489 -26.32 -27.53 15.87
N LYS A 490 -25.33 -27.56 14.95
CA LYS A 490 -25.56 -27.84 13.53
C LYS A 490 -24.92 -29.17 13.19
N GLY A 491 -25.65 -30.27 13.36
CA GLY A 491 -25.26 -31.64 13.00
C GLY A 491 -23.76 -31.88 13.06
N PHE A 492 -23.26 -32.44 14.13
CA PHE A 492 -21.87 -32.83 14.24
C PHE A 492 -21.58 -34.01 13.34
#